data_b5a920ac6ec3683d3673802f107698d4
#
_entry.id   b5a920ac6ec3683d3673802f107698d4
#
_cell.length_a   1.000
_cell.length_b   1.000
_cell.length_c   1.000
_cell.angle_alpha   90.00
_cell.angle_beta   90.00
_cell.angle_gamma   90.00
#
_symmetry.space_group_name_H-M   'P 1'
#
loop_
_entity.id
_entity.type
_entity.pdbx_description
1 polymer ?
#
loop_
_entity_poly.entity_id
_entity_poly.type
_entity_poly.pdbx_seq_one_letter_code
_entity_poly.pdbx_strand_id
1 'polypeptide(L)'
;MHSRRSPTMLVSMPSGAFKSTHWSTVRGGGSADSELRRVSLERLCNQYWFPLYAHLRRRGRDADRAADLVQGFFAQLLSREGLSTVEEGAGPFRAWLLGALRNHERDEIAREQALKRGGGAVPIRIDSNEGERRLELAGASLDDPARAFDRAWALSVLDQGLLLLEQEMKQSGDGRRFEVLGPLLSIEGDDRPRAELARELGLEPVALRVALMRFRRRYQELLVRVVSDSVGSAEEAGKELETLSKALSGESGDSR
;
A
#
# COMPACT_ATOMS: atom_id res chain seq x y z
N MET A 1 14.65 -28.91 12.29
CA MET A 1 13.34 -28.47 12.83
C MET A 1 13.11 -27.06 12.34
N HIS A 2 12.47 -26.92 11.17
CA HIS A 2 12.16 -25.61 10.59
C HIS A 2 10.74 -25.25 11.03
N SER A 3 10.66 -24.27 11.93
CA SER A 3 9.40 -23.69 12.39
C SER A 3 8.75 -22.94 11.22
N ARG A 4 7.67 -23.50 10.68
CA ARG A 4 6.78 -22.81 9.74
C ARG A 4 6.08 -21.70 10.52
N ARG A 5 6.53 -20.47 10.36
CA ARG A 5 5.77 -19.30 10.82
C ARG A 5 4.59 -19.10 9.86
N SER A 6 3.42 -19.22 10.41
CA SER A 6 2.15 -18.90 9.71
C SER A 6 2.14 -17.45 9.26
N PRO A 7 1.65 -17.13 8.06
CA PRO A 7 1.45 -15.74 7.67
C PRO A 7 0.36 -15.13 8.54
N THR A 8 0.67 -13.98 9.09
CA THR A 8 -0.18 -13.12 9.92
C THR A 8 -1.53 -12.90 9.22
N MET A 9 -2.60 -13.04 9.98
CA MET A 9 -4.00 -12.83 9.59
C MET A 9 -4.18 -11.54 8.78
N LEU A 10 -4.15 -11.65 7.45
CA LEU A 10 -4.84 -10.72 6.57
C LEU A 10 -6.32 -11.01 6.69
N VAL A 11 -7.09 -10.02 7.10
CA VAL A 11 -8.54 -10.07 7.14
C VAL A 11 -9.04 -10.66 5.83
N SER A 12 -9.77 -11.77 5.90
CA SER A 12 -10.37 -12.47 4.77
C SER A 12 -11.25 -11.49 3.99
N MET A 13 -10.80 -11.05 2.83
CA MET A 13 -11.56 -10.17 1.95
C MET A 13 -12.60 -10.99 1.19
N PRO A 14 -13.87 -10.56 1.11
CA PRO A 14 -14.86 -11.21 0.27
C PRO A 14 -14.46 -11.10 -1.20
N SER A 15 -14.54 -12.24 -1.90
CA SER A 15 -14.30 -12.39 -3.34
C SER A 15 -15.40 -11.66 -4.12
N GLY A 16 -15.18 -10.37 -4.41
CA GLY A 16 -16.06 -9.56 -5.25
C GLY A 16 -15.25 -8.88 -6.34
N ALA A 17 -15.75 -8.91 -7.58
CA ALA A 17 -15.16 -8.28 -8.75
C ALA A 17 -14.72 -6.84 -8.44
N PHE A 18 -13.42 -6.57 -8.59
CA PHE A 18 -12.81 -5.26 -8.33
C PHE A 18 -13.34 -4.23 -9.33
N LYS A 19 -14.34 -3.45 -8.93
CA LYS A 19 -14.66 -2.19 -9.62
C LYS A 19 -13.65 -1.16 -9.15
N SER A 20 -13.08 -0.39 -10.10
CA SER A 20 -12.14 0.69 -9.83
C SER A 20 -12.69 1.63 -8.75
N THR A 21 -11.84 1.99 -7.80
CA THR A 21 -12.20 2.95 -6.76
C THR A 21 -12.13 4.35 -7.36
N HIS A 22 -13.16 4.77 -8.07
CA HIS A 22 -13.29 6.16 -8.44
C HIS A 22 -13.47 7.02 -7.20
N TRP A 23 -12.73 8.12 -7.10
CA TRP A 23 -12.88 9.15 -6.05
C TRP A 23 -14.33 9.59 -5.86
N SER A 24 -15.14 9.59 -6.93
CA SER A 24 -16.57 9.81 -6.89
C SER A 24 -17.31 8.85 -5.96
N THR A 25 -16.85 7.59 -5.85
CA THR A 25 -17.45 6.57 -4.96
C THR A 25 -17.12 6.82 -3.50
N VAL A 26 -15.92 7.35 -3.22
CA VAL A 26 -15.50 7.71 -1.87
C VAL A 26 -16.24 8.94 -1.35
N ARG A 27 -16.61 9.88 -2.24
CA ARG A 27 -17.36 11.10 -1.94
C ARG A 27 -18.89 10.95 -1.99
N GLY A 28 -19.42 10.06 -2.84
CA GLY A 28 -20.86 9.90 -3.07
C GLY A 28 -21.55 9.07 -1.99
N GLY A 29 -22.15 9.71 -1.02
CA GLY A 29 -22.89 9.02 0.06
C GLY A 29 -24.39 8.87 -0.25
N GLY A 30 -24.80 7.78 -0.91
CA GLY A 30 -26.17 7.28 -0.87
C GLY A 30 -26.24 5.98 -0.06
N SER A 31 -27.38 5.64 0.55
CA SER A 31 -27.55 4.47 1.42
C SER A 31 -27.28 3.11 0.73
N ALA A 32 -27.36 3.03 -0.60
CA ALA A 32 -27.00 1.86 -1.40
C ALA A 32 -25.48 1.69 -1.57
N ASP A 33 -24.68 2.72 -1.34
CA ASP A 33 -23.23 2.77 -1.54
C ASP A 33 -22.41 2.57 -0.25
N SER A 34 -23.05 2.33 0.90
CA SER A 34 -22.36 2.26 2.20
C SER A 34 -21.33 1.13 2.24
N GLU A 35 -21.63 -0.03 1.69
CA GLU A 35 -20.71 -1.17 1.64
C GLU A 35 -19.57 -0.93 0.63
N LEU A 36 -19.88 -0.39 -0.54
CA LEU A 36 -18.89 -0.03 -1.54
C LEU A 36 -17.93 1.05 -1.00
N ARG A 37 -18.48 2.04 -0.28
CA ARG A 37 -17.70 3.07 0.41
C ARG A 37 -16.78 2.45 1.46
N ARG A 38 -17.30 1.56 2.32
CA ARG A 38 -16.52 0.86 3.33
C ARG A 38 -15.35 0.11 2.73
N VAL A 39 -15.60 -0.71 1.69
CA VAL A 39 -14.56 -1.47 0.99
C VAL A 39 -13.51 -0.56 0.36
N SER A 40 -13.92 0.56 -0.23
CA SER A 40 -13.01 1.54 -0.82
C SER A 40 -12.12 2.21 0.21
N LEU A 41 -12.68 2.55 1.37
CA LEU A 41 -11.96 3.16 2.48
C LEU A 41 -10.99 2.17 3.15
N GLU A 42 -11.39 0.90 3.30
CA GLU A 42 -10.49 -0.15 3.79
C GLU A 42 -9.27 -0.35 2.87
N ARG A 43 -9.48 -0.33 1.55
CA ARG A 43 -8.37 -0.40 0.58
C ARG A 43 -7.44 0.80 0.72
N LEU A 44 -8.00 1.99 0.82
CA LEU A 44 -7.24 3.21 1.01
C LEU A 44 -6.41 3.15 2.30
N CYS A 45 -7.01 2.73 3.41
CA CYS A 45 -6.28 2.54 4.66
C CYS A 45 -5.14 1.54 4.48
N ASN A 46 -5.39 0.38 3.88
CA ASN A 46 -4.39 -0.66 3.66
C ASN A 46 -3.24 -0.20 2.74
N GLN A 47 -3.52 0.65 1.76
CA GLN A 47 -2.52 1.18 0.84
C GLN A 47 -1.66 2.26 1.47
N TYR A 48 -2.24 3.09 2.34
CA TYR A 48 -1.58 4.31 2.80
C TYR A 48 -1.13 4.30 4.27
N TRP A 49 -1.56 3.32 5.09
CA TRP A 49 -1.13 3.32 6.50
C TRP A 49 0.39 3.29 6.66
N PHE A 50 1.08 2.41 5.93
CA PHE A 50 2.52 2.28 6.03
C PHE A 50 3.28 3.50 5.49
N PRO A 51 2.96 4.08 4.31
CA PRO A 51 3.52 5.35 3.87
C PRO A 51 3.39 6.48 4.89
N LEU A 52 2.22 6.65 5.50
CA LEU A 52 1.97 7.67 6.52
C LEU A 52 2.77 7.39 7.81
N TYR A 53 2.82 6.14 8.23
CA TYR A 53 3.63 5.68 9.35
C TYR A 53 5.12 5.99 9.12
N ALA A 54 5.68 5.59 7.98
CA ALA A 54 7.07 5.83 7.62
C ALA A 54 7.41 7.33 7.61
N HIS A 55 6.51 8.17 7.09
CA HIS A 55 6.67 9.62 7.16
C HIS A 55 6.78 10.15 8.59
N LEU A 56 5.88 9.72 9.49
CA LEU A 56 5.89 10.17 10.88
C LEU A 56 7.12 9.67 11.64
N ARG A 57 7.55 8.41 11.40
CA ARG A 57 8.76 7.87 11.98
C ARG A 57 10.00 8.71 11.61
N ARG A 58 10.10 9.13 10.34
CA ARG A 58 11.19 10.01 9.86
C ARG A 58 11.08 11.45 10.36
N ARG A 59 9.90 11.86 10.80
CA ARG A 59 9.72 13.13 11.52
C ARG A 59 10.07 13.03 13.02
N GLY A 60 10.63 11.90 13.45
CA GLY A 60 11.08 11.68 14.83
C GLY A 60 9.98 11.24 15.80
N ARG A 61 8.83 10.77 15.30
CA ARG A 61 7.82 10.15 16.16
C ARG A 61 8.28 8.73 16.50
N ASP A 62 8.11 8.29 17.76
CA ASP A 62 8.32 6.90 18.12
C ASP A 62 7.26 5.98 17.45
N ALA A 63 7.45 4.66 17.54
CA ALA A 63 6.63 3.69 16.85
C ALA A 63 5.16 3.75 17.27
N ASP A 64 4.90 3.82 18.58
CA ASP A 64 3.55 3.83 19.12
C ASP A 64 2.84 5.15 18.79
N ARG A 65 3.54 6.28 18.93
CA ARG A 65 3.00 7.60 18.57
C ARG A 65 2.69 7.71 17.07
N ALA A 66 3.55 7.17 16.21
CA ALA A 66 3.30 7.16 14.75
C ALA A 66 2.06 6.29 14.43
N ALA A 67 1.92 5.12 15.05
CA ALA A 67 0.77 4.26 14.87
C ALA A 67 -0.52 4.94 15.34
N ASP A 68 -0.52 5.55 16.53
CA ASP A 68 -1.68 6.28 17.09
C ASP A 68 -2.13 7.44 16.21
N LEU A 69 -1.16 8.25 15.71
CA LEU A 69 -1.46 9.36 14.81
C LEU A 69 -2.08 8.88 13.49
N VAL A 70 -1.57 7.81 12.89
CA VAL A 70 -2.14 7.26 11.65
C VAL A 70 -3.53 6.68 11.91
N GLN A 71 -3.74 6.00 13.04
CA GLN A 71 -5.05 5.47 13.43
C GLN A 71 -6.07 6.60 13.61
N GLY A 72 -5.74 7.63 14.40
CA GLY A 72 -6.59 8.78 14.63
C GLY A 72 -6.91 9.53 13.33
N PHE A 73 -5.93 9.68 12.46
CA PHE A 73 -6.10 10.28 11.14
C PHE A 73 -7.10 9.50 10.28
N PHE A 74 -6.97 8.17 10.19
CA PHE A 74 -7.94 7.37 9.44
C PHE A 74 -9.33 7.39 10.09
N ALA A 75 -9.44 7.35 11.41
CA ALA A 75 -10.71 7.48 12.08
C ALA A 75 -11.42 8.80 11.72
N GLN A 76 -10.68 9.90 11.66
CA GLN A 76 -11.19 11.20 11.21
C GLN A 76 -11.55 11.19 9.71
N LEU A 77 -10.69 10.62 8.87
CA LEU A 77 -10.90 10.53 7.42
C LEU A 77 -12.14 9.69 7.06
N LEU A 78 -12.39 8.62 7.83
CA LEU A 78 -13.54 7.74 7.67
C LEU A 78 -14.84 8.36 8.17
N SER A 79 -14.80 9.42 8.95
CA SER A 79 -15.98 10.19 9.32
C SER A 79 -16.64 10.80 8.09
N ARG A 80 -17.94 11.12 8.16
CA ARG A 80 -18.72 11.60 7.01
C ARG A 80 -18.15 12.86 6.35
N GLU A 81 -17.39 13.65 7.09
CA GLU A 81 -16.87 14.96 6.65
C GLU A 81 -15.42 14.88 6.14
N GLY A 82 -14.67 13.82 6.50
CA GLY A 82 -13.23 13.78 6.28
C GLY A 82 -12.78 13.81 4.81
N LEU A 83 -13.59 13.26 3.90
CA LEU A 83 -13.28 13.22 2.46
C LEU A 83 -14.02 14.29 1.65
N SER A 84 -14.92 15.06 2.26
CA SER A 84 -15.68 16.11 1.57
C SER A 84 -14.80 17.28 1.10
N THR A 85 -13.61 17.42 1.67
CA THR A 85 -12.63 18.48 1.36
C THR A 85 -11.69 18.14 0.20
N VAL A 86 -11.81 16.93 -0.39
CA VAL A 86 -10.97 16.53 -1.51
C VAL A 86 -11.53 17.09 -2.80
N GLU A 87 -10.82 18.03 -3.42
CA GLU A 87 -11.15 18.58 -4.73
C GLU A 87 -10.52 17.76 -5.86
N GLU A 88 -11.31 17.44 -6.90
CA GLU A 88 -10.82 16.84 -8.14
C GLU A 88 -9.87 17.80 -8.85
N GLY A 89 -8.68 17.30 -9.24
CA GLY A 89 -7.71 18.13 -9.96
C GLY A 89 -6.71 18.89 -9.06
N ALA A 90 -6.80 18.78 -7.73
CA ALA A 90 -5.84 19.40 -6.79
C ALA A 90 -4.47 18.70 -6.73
N GLY A 91 -4.17 17.80 -7.68
CA GLY A 91 -2.92 17.02 -7.72
C GLY A 91 -3.05 15.59 -7.21
N PRO A 92 -1.94 14.84 -7.11
CA PRO A 92 -1.97 13.46 -6.68
C PRO A 92 -2.58 13.31 -5.28
N PHE A 93 -3.48 12.34 -5.13
CA PHE A 93 -4.14 12.09 -3.85
C PHE A 93 -3.17 11.89 -2.69
N ARG A 94 -2.04 11.20 -2.94
CA ARG A 94 -1.00 11.00 -1.93
C ARG A 94 -0.44 12.31 -1.36
N ALA A 95 -0.33 13.36 -2.19
CA ALA A 95 0.13 14.67 -1.73
C ALA A 95 -0.90 15.35 -0.83
N TRP A 96 -2.19 15.29 -1.21
CA TRP A 96 -3.29 15.75 -0.38
C TRP A 96 -3.32 15.00 0.96
N LEU A 97 -3.23 13.66 0.91
CA LEU A 97 -3.27 12.80 2.11
C LEU A 97 -2.15 13.16 3.10
N LEU A 98 -0.95 13.42 2.59
CA LEU A 98 0.19 13.84 3.40
C LEU A 98 -0.02 15.23 4.02
N GLY A 99 -0.62 16.15 3.26
CA GLY A 99 -1.03 17.46 3.78
C GLY A 99 -2.07 17.35 4.89
N ALA A 100 -3.09 16.52 4.69
CA ALA A 100 -4.13 16.25 5.66
C ALA A 100 -3.58 15.60 6.95
N LEU A 101 -2.66 14.64 6.82
CA LEU A 101 -1.96 14.06 7.99
C LEU A 101 -1.19 15.10 8.78
N ARG A 102 -0.48 16.01 8.12
CA ARG A 102 0.27 17.09 8.80
C ARG A 102 -0.66 18.02 9.58
N ASN A 103 -1.84 18.31 9.03
CA ASN A 103 -2.85 19.10 9.73
C ASN A 103 -3.37 18.34 10.96
N HIS A 104 -3.73 17.06 10.78
CA HIS A 104 -4.17 16.20 11.88
C HIS A 104 -3.12 16.12 13.00
N GLU A 105 -1.85 15.88 12.66
CA GLU A 105 -0.74 15.85 13.63
C GLU A 105 -0.65 17.15 14.44
N ARG A 106 -0.76 18.30 13.76
CA ARG A 106 -0.72 19.61 14.42
C ARG A 106 -1.90 19.82 15.36
N ASP A 107 -3.10 19.40 14.95
CA ASP A 107 -4.31 19.52 15.74
C ASP A 107 -4.25 18.60 16.97
N GLU A 108 -3.71 17.37 16.84
CA GLU A 108 -3.51 16.47 17.98
C GLU A 108 -2.51 17.03 18.99
N ILE A 109 -1.38 17.60 18.53
CA ILE A 109 -0.41 18.27 19.40
C ILE A 109 -1.06 19.46 20.14
N ALA A 110 -1.88 20.26 19.45
CA ALA A 110 -2.60 21.36 20.07
C ALA A 110 -3.63 20.88 21.11
N ARG A 111 -4.36 19.79 20.82
CA ARG A 111 -5.30 19.16 21.76
C ARG A 111 -4.59 18.59 22.98
N GLU A 112 -3.47 17.91 22.82
CA GLU A 112 -2.69 17.39 23.94
C GLU A 112 -2.16 18.48 24.86
N GLN A 113 -1.75 19.61 24.29
CA GLN A 113 -1.34 20.77 25.04
C GLN A 113 -2.54 21.41 25.78
N ALA A 114 -3.73 21.38 25.19
CA ALA A 114 -4.95 21.91 25.80
C ALA A 114 -5.61 20.93 26.79
N LEU A 115 -5.48 19.61 26.54
CA LEU A 115 -6.18 18.54 27.26
C LEU A 115 -5.19 17.58 27.93
N LYS A 116 -4.69 17.91 29.09
CA LYS A 116 -4.15 16.90 30.02
C LYS A 116 -5.25 15.98 30.60
N ARG A 117 -6.40 15.82 29.98
CA ARG A 117 -7.52 14.98 30.44
C ARG A 117 -8.33 14.37 29.30
N GLY A 118 -8.17 13.09 29.07
CA GLY A 118 -9.14 12.03 28.85
C GLY A 118 -10.08 12.09 27.63
N GLY A 119 -10.13 10.99 26.87
CA GLY A 119 -11.25 10.60 26.04
C GLY A 119 -10.84 9.82 24.80
N GLY A 120 -11.12 8.51 24.76
CA GLY A 120 -10.72 7.60 23.70
C GLY A 120 -11.78 7.40 22.63
N ALA A 121 -11.35 7.19 21.38
CA ALA A 121 -12.15 6.65 20.28
C ALA A 121 -11.62 5.26 19.92
N VAL A 122 -12.50 4.38 19.38
CA VAL A 122 -12.19 2.97 19.05
C VAL A 122 -11.34 2.91 17.77
N PRO A 123 -10.19 2.23 17.76
CA PRO A 123 -9.19 2.37 16.71
C PRO A 123 -9.19 1.24 15.68
N ILE A 124 -8.89 1.60 14.45
CA ILE A 124 -8.23 0.69 13.50
C ILE A 124 -6.85 0.40 14.10
N ARG A 125 -6.59 -0.84 14.52
CA ARG A 125 -5.29 -1.18 15.11
C ARG A 125 -4.22 -1.28 14.04
N ILE A 126 -3.25 -0.38 14.07
CA ILE A 126 -2.00 -0.47 13.31
C ILE A 126 -0.99 -1.18 14.21
N ASP A 127 -0.42 -2.27 13.70
CA ASP A 127 0.65 -2.99 14.38
C ASP A 127 1.97 -2.22 14.19
N SER A 128 2.46 -1.60 15.24
CA SER A 128 3.72 -0.86 15.23
C SER A 128 4.92 -1.77 14.92
N ASN A 129 4.89 -3.05 15.31
CA ASN A 129 5.96 -4.01 14.99
C ASN A 129 6.01 -4.32 13.50
N GLU A 130 4.85 -4.47 12.85
CA GLU A 130 4.79 -4.62 11.39
C GLU A 130 5.28 -3.35 10.68
N GLY A 131 4.95 -2.18 11.22
CA GLY A 131 5.45 -0.89 10.73
C GLY A 131 6.99 -0.82 10.77
N GLU A 132 7.60 -1.19 11.88
CA GLU A 132 9.07 -1.20 12.03
C GLU A 132 9.72 -2.24 11.11
N ARG A 133 9.18 -3.45 11.03
CA ARG A 133 9.66 -4.47 10.11
C ARG A 133 9.66 -3.99 8.64
N ARG A 134 8.58 -3.36 8.21
CA ARG A 134 8.49 -2.77 6.86
C ARG A 134 9.44 -1.60 6.67
N LEU A 135 9.66 -0.80 7.71
CA LEU A 135 10.59 0.32 7.66
C LEU A 135 12.04 -0.16 7.50
N GLU A 136 12.43 -1.26 8.15
CA GLU A 136 13.73 -1.93 7.97
C GLU A 136 13.90 -2.42 6.53
N LEU A 137 12.89 -3.10 5.97
CA LEU A 137 12.89 -3.56 4.57
C LEU A 137 12.95 -2.40 3.57
N ALA A 138 12.33 -1.28 3.90
CA ALA A 138 12.39 -0.07 3.08
C ALA A 138 13.78 0.58 3.02
N GLY A 139 14.70 0.18 3.90
CA GLY A 139 16.05 0.74 4.01
C GLY A 139 16.11 1.99 4.87
N ALA A 140 16.94 1.94 5.91
CA ALA A 140 17.03 2.95 6.97
C ALA A 140 17.59 4.33 6.53
N SER A 141 18.10 4.47 5.31
CA SER A 141 18.94 5.59 4.86
C SER A 141 18.18 6.83 4.36
N LEU A 142 16.87 6.91 4.54
CA LEU A 142 16.11 8.06 4.06
C LEU A 142 15.91 9.07 5.19
N ASP A 143 16.76 10.10 5.26
CA ASP A 143 16.64 11.19 6.23
C ASP A 143 15.46 12.13 5.90
N ASP A 144 14.98 12.13 4.67
CA ASP A 144 13.85 12.94 4.22
C ASP A 144 12.50 12.22 4.43
N PRO A 145 11.59 12.77 5.26
CA PRO A 145 10.26 12.23 5.48
C PRO A 145 9.40 12.09 4.21
N ALA A 146 9.56 12.98 3.21
CA ALA A 146 8.81 12.89 1.96
C ALA A 146 9.29 11.70 1.12
N ARG A 147 10.59 11.49 1.02
CA ARG A 147 11.18 10.33 0.34
C ARG A 147 10.80 9.02 1.02
N ALA A 148 10.78 9.00 2.36
CA ALA A 148 10.34 7.83 3.11
C ALA A 148 8.88 7.48 2.79
N PHE A 149 8.01 8.48 2.68
CA PHE A 149 6.63 8.31 2.25
C PHE A 149 6.54 7.74 0.83
N ASP A 150 7.23 8.34 -0.14
CA ASP A 150 7.18 7.90 -1.53
C ASP A 150 7.70 6.47 -1.70
N ARG A 151 8.79 6.13 -1.02
CA ARG A 151 9.34 4.76 -1.03
C ARG A 151 8.39 3.76 -0.37
N ALA A 152 7.85 4.07 0.79
CA ALA A 152 6.88 3.22 1.47
C ALA A 152 5.59 3.05 0.65
N TRP A 153 5.15 4.10 -0.05
CA TRP A 153 4.03 4.03 -0.99
C TRP A 153 4.35 3.09 -2.16
N ALA A 154 5.53 3.22 -2.76
CA ALA A 154 5.96 2.34 -3.83
C ALA A 154 5.97 0.86 -3.41
N LEU A 155 6.48 0.56 -2.21
CA LEU A 155 6.46 -0.79 -1.64
C LEU A 155 5.03 -1.30 -1.42
N SER A 156 4.13 -0.46 -0.92
CA SER A 156 2.72 -0.82 -0.73
C SER A 156 2.01 -1.12 -2.07
N VAL A 157 2.36 -0.40 -3.15
CA VAL A 157 1.84 -0.67 -4.50
C VAL A 157 2.35 -2.03 -5.02
N LEU A 158 3.63 -2.34 -4.80
CA LEU A 158 4.21 -3.64 -5.19
C LEU A 158 3.53 -4.79 -4.44
N ASP A 159 3.36 -4.67 -3.13
CA ASP A 159 2.67 -5.68 -2.29
C ASP A 159 1.23 -5.91 -2.76
N GLN A 160 0.50 -4.84 -3.06
CA GLN A 160 -0.87 -4.96 -3.56
C GLN A 160 -0.93 -5.65 -4.93
N GLY A 161 0.00 -5.31 -5.83
CA GLY A 161 0.11 -5.99 -7.12
C GLY A 161 0.35 -7.49 -6.97
N LEU A 162 1.22 -7.89 -6.02
CA LEU A 162 1.46 -9.31 -5.71
C LEU A 162 0.22 -10.00 -5.15
N LEU A 163 -0.50 -9.38 -4.23
CA LEU A 163 -1.75 -9.93 -3.68
C LEU A 163 -2.81 -10.14 -4.76
N LEU A 164 -2.96 -9.18 -5.69
CA LEU A 164 -3.89 -9.32 -6.80
C LEU A 164 -3.50 -10.46 -7.74
N LEU A 165 -2.20 -10.59 -8.05
CA LEU A 165 -1.68 -11.67 -8.89
C LEU A 165 -1.90 -13.03 -8.23
N GLU A 166 -1.64 -13.14 -6.93
CA GLU A 166 -1.90 -14.35 -6.16
C GLU A 166 -3.37 -14.76 -6.21
N GLN A 167 -4.28 -13.81 -5.99
CA GLN A 167 -5.72 -14.06 -6.03
C GLN A 167 -6.18 -14.52 -7.40
N GLU A 168 -5.75 -13.87 -8.48
CA GLU A 168 -6.07 -14.26 -9.85
C GLU A 168 -5.57 -15.67 -10.16
N MET A 169 -4.34 -15.99 -9.79
CA MET A 169 -3.76 -17.30 -10.08
C MET A 169 -4.40 -18.41 -9.25
N LYS A 170 -4.78 -18.14 -8.00
CA LYS A 170 -5.54 -19.10 -7.20
C LYS A 170 -6.93 -19.37 -7.79
N GLN A 171 -7.61 -18.33 -8.28
CA GLN A 171 -8.93 -18.46 -8.92
C GLN A 171 -8.87 -19.21 -10.26
N SER A 172 -7.78 -19.05 -11.01
CA SER A 172 -7.56 -19.78 -12.27
C SER A 172 -7.03 -21.20 -12.12
N GLY A 173 -6.76 -21.65 -10.89
CA GLY A 173 -6.18 -22.98 -10.62
C GLY A 173 -4.65 -23.03 -10.74
N ASP A 174 -4.00 -21.89 -10.99
CA ASP A 174 -2.54 -21.76 -11.15
C ASP A 174 -1.82 -21.39 -9.83
N GLY A 175 -2.44 -21.58 -8.68
CA GLY A 175 -1.89 -21.21 -7.37
C GLY A 175 -0.49 -21.77 -7.10
N ARG A 176 -0.23 -23.03 -7.54
CA ARG A 176 1.11 -23.64 -7.44
C ARG A 176 2.18 -22.86 -8.19
N ARG A 177 1.83 -22.31 -9.36
CA ARG A 177 2.77 -21.47 -10.14
C ARG A 177 3.07 -20.16 -9.41
N PHE A 178 2.09 -19.57 -8.73
CA PHE A 178 2.33 -18.38 -7.90
C PHE A 178 3.25 -18.68 -6.71
N GLU A 179 3.05 -19.81 -6.01
CA GLU A 179 3.93 -20.20 -4.90
C GLU A 179 5.40 -20.31 -5.31
N VAL A 180 5.67 -20.77 -6.54
CA VAL A 180 7.03 -20.96 -7.07
C VAL A 180 7.60 -19.66 -7.64
N LEU A 181 6.82 -18.88 -8.38
CA LEU A 181 7.31 -17.70 -9.11
C LEU A 181 7.11 -16.38 -8.36
N GLY A 182 6.16 -16.30 -7.42
CA GLY A 182 5.86 -15.10 -6.64
C GLY A 182 7.07 -14.52 -5.90
N PRO A 183 7.88 -15.33 -5.22
CA PRO A 183 9.09 -14.86 -4.54
C PRO A 183 10.07 -14.10 -5.46
N LEU A 184 10.10 -14.41 -6.77
CA LEU A 184 10.95 -13.70 -7.74
C LEU A 184 10.51 -12.24 -8.02
N LEU A 185 9.31 -11.86 -7.59
CA LEU A 185 8.76 -10.51 -7.71
C LEU A 185 8.73 -9.77 -6.38
N SER A 186 9.01 -10.45 -5.26
CA SER A 186 9.07 -9.83 -3.94
C SER A 186 10.37 -9.02 -3.78
N ILE A 187 10.36 -8.09 -2.81
CA ILE A 187 11.52 -7.27 -2.47
C ILE A 187 12.65 -8.12 -1.91
N GLU A 188 12.31 -9.19 -1.19
CA GLU A 188 13.28 -10.13 -0.62
C GLU A 188 13.97 -10.99 -1.70
N GLY A 189 13.33 -11.08 -2.88
CA GLY A 189 13.85 -11.86 -4.01
C GLY A 189 13.78 -13.37 -3.80
N ASP A 190 14.35 -14.10 -4.73
CA ASP A 190 14.50 -15.56 -4.67
C ASP A 190 15.80 -15.95 -5.39
N ASP A 191 16.74 -16.49 -4.66
CA ASP A 191 18.07 -16.87 -5.15
C ASP A 191 18.10 -18.30 -5.73
N ARG A 192 16.96 -19.01 -5.75
CA ARG A 192 16.89 -20.37 -6.30
C ARG A 192 17.29 -20.40 -7.78
N PRO A 193 18.10 -21.40 -8.20
CA PRO A 193 18.47 -21.57 -9.60
C PRO A 193 17.22 -21.79 -10.48
N ARG A 194 17.20 -21.20 -11.66
CA ARG A 194 16.08 -21.37 -12.63
C ARG A 194 15.81 -22.84 -12.98
N ALA A 195 16.84 -23.69 -12.97
CA ALA A 195 16.70 -25.13 -13.20
C ALA A 195 15.88 -25.82 -12.08
N GLU A 196 15.98 -25.34 -10.85
CA GLU A 196 15.19 -25.83 -9.74
C GLU A 196 13.71 -25.42 -9.87
N LEU A 197 13.46 -24.14 -10.19
CA LEU A 197 12.10 -23.65 -10.44
C LEU A 197 11.44 -24.39 -11.63
N ALA A 198 12.20 -24.67 -12.69
CA ALA A 198 11.70 -25.45 -13.82
C ALA A 198 11.29 -26.87 -13.42
N ARG A 199 12.14 -27.53 -12.63
CA ARG A 199 11.87 -28.87 -12.10
C ARG A 199 10.65 -28.89 -11.19
N GLU A 200 10.54 -27.91 -10.31
CA GLU A 200 9.42 -27.78 -9.36
C GLU A 200 8.07 -27.57 -10.07
N LEU A 201 8.08 -26.87 -11.21
CA LEU A 201 6.90 -26.65 -12.05
C LEU A 201 6.69 -27.71 -13.13
N GLY A 202 7.59 -28.71 -13.28
CA GLY A 202 7.53 -29.69 -14.34
C GLY A 202 7.68 -29.08 -15.76
N LEU A 203 8.44 -27.98 -15.89
CA LEU A 203 8.60 -27.23 -17.12
C LEU A 203 10.00 -27.41 -17.71
N GLU A 204 10.08 -27.47 -19.04
CA GLU A 204 11.35 -27.32 -19.76
C GLU A 204 11.90 -25.88 -19.60
N PRO A 205 13.22 -25.66 -19.67
CA PRO A 205 13.85 -24.35 -19.46
C PRO A 205 13.29 -23.23 -20.36
N VAL A 206 12.94 -23.57 -21.61
CA VAL A 206 12.32 -22.61 -22.54
C VAL A 206 10.91 -22.26 -22.10
N ALA A 207 10.12 -23.25 -21.67
CA ALA A 207 8.77 -23.05 -21.18
C ALA A 207 8.76 -22.20 -19.89
N LEU A 208 9.71 -22.43 -18.96
CA LEU A 208 9.88 -21.59 -17.78
C LEU A 208 10.14 -20.12 -18.15
N ARG A 209 11.00 -19.86 -19.13
CA ARG A 209 11.30 -18.48 -19.59
C ARG A 209 10.03 -17.77 -20.08
N VAL A 210 9.20 -18.47 -20.87
CA VAL A 210 7.94 -17.93 -21.36
C VAL A 210 6.96 -17.72 -20.20
N ALA A 211 6.87 -18.66 -19.26
CA ALA A 211 6.02 -18.55 -18.07
C ALA A 211 6.42 -17.31 -17.22
N LEU A 212 7.72 -17.12 -16.97
CA LEU A 212 8.25 -15.96 -16.25
C LEU A 212 7.96 -14.64 -16.96
N MET A 213 8.10 -14.60 -18.29
CA MET A 213 7.78 -13.40 -19.06
C MET A 213 6.30 -13.04 -18.94
N ARG A 214 5.38 -14.01 -19.07
CA ARG A 214 3.94 -13.80 -18.92
C ARG A 214 3.58 -13.39 -17.50
N PHE A 215 4.19 -14.02 -16.50
CA PHE A 215 4.00 -13.75 -15.08
C PHE A 215 4.38 -12.30 -14.74
N ARG A 216 5.57 -11.85 -15.16
CA ARG A 216 6.03 -10.47 -14.98
C ARG A 216 5.15 -9.45 -15.71
N ARG A 217 4.75 -9.76 -16.94
CA ARG A 217 3.85 -8.90 -17.70
C ARG A 217 2.52 -8.73 -16.97
N ARG A 218 1.92 -9.85 -16.48
CA ARG A 218 0.66 -9.77 -15.73
C ARG A 218 0.80 -8.94 -14.46
N TYR A 219 1.89 -9.12 -13.73
CA TYR A 219 2.20 -8.29 -12.58
C TYR A 219 2.27 -6.79 -12.92
N GLN A 220 2.97 -6.43 -13.99
CA GLN A 220 3.04 -5.03 -14.44
C GLN A 220 1.66 -4.46 -14.77
N GLU A 221 0.79 -5.22 -15.44
CA GLU A 221 -0.58 -4.81 -15.73
C GLU A 221 -1.38 -4.55 -14.44
N LEU A 222 -1.17 -5.37 -13.41
CA LEU A 222 -1.81 -5.19 -12.11
C LEU A 222 -1.25 -3.97 -11.35
N LEU A 223 0.05 -3.71 -11.43
CA LEU A 223 0.63 -2.49 -10.86
C LEU A 223 0.05 -1.22 -11.49
N VAL A 224 -0.06 -1.19 -12.82
CA VAL A 224 -0.73 -0.09 -13.53
C VAL A 224 -2.15 0.09 -13.02
N ARG A 225 -2.89 -0.99 -12.83
CA ARG A 225 -4.25 -0.94 -12.29
C ARG A 225 -4.29 -0.37 -10.87
N VAL A 226 -3.42 -0.86 -9.95
CA VAL A 226 -3.33 -0.36 -8.57
C VAL A 226 -3.07 1.14 -8.54
N VAL A 227 -2.14 1.61 -9.37
CA VAL A 227 -1.82 3.04 -9.46
C VAL A 227 -2.97 3.83 -10.08
N SER A 228 -3.59 3.34 -11.16
CA SER A 228 -4.73 4.00 -11.81
C SER A 228 -5.94 4.13 -10.89
N ASP A 229 -6.13 3.19 -9.98
CA ASP A 229 -7.21 3.26 -8.99
C ASP A 229 -6.98 4.38 -7.94
N SER A 230 -5.76 4.89 -7.81
CA SER A 230 -5.37 5.97 -6.86
C SER A 230 -5.32 7.37 -7.49
N VAL A 231 -5.52 7.48 -8.81
CA VAL A 231 -5.45 8.75 -9.55
C VAL A 231 -6.69 8.95 -10.45
N GLY A 232 -6.93 10.20 -10.85
CA GLY A 232 -8.13 10.55 -11.63
C GLY A 232 -8.03 10.27 -13.13
N SER A 233 -6.81 10.08 -13.67
CA SER A 233 -6.60 9.93 -15.11
C SER A 233 -5.44 8.98 -15.45
N ALA A 234 -5.46 8.46 -16.69
CA ALA A 234 -4.37 7.61 -17.22
C ALA A 234 -3.03 8.37 -17.31
N GLU A 235 -3.06 9.68 -17.57
CA GLU A 235 -1.86 10.52 -17.60
C GLU A 235 -1.24 10.64 -16.21
N GLU A 236 -2.06 10.85 -15.19
CA GLU A 236 -1.61 10.87 -13.79
C GLU A 236 -1.05 9.52 -13.37
N ALA A 237 -1.66 8.41 -13.80
CA ALA A 237 -1.15 7.07 -13.54
C ALA A 237 0.26 6.88 -14.12
N GLY A 238 0.53 7.40 -15.32
CA GLY A 238 1.87 7.38 -15.92
C GLY A 238 2.91 8.13 -15.06
N LYS A 239 2.57 9.32 -14.59
CA LYS A 239 3.42 10.13 -13.71
C LYS A 239 3.69 9.45 -12.36
N GLU A 240 2.66 8.81 -11.80
CA GLU A 240 2.78 8.06 -10.55
C GLU A 240 3.66 6.81 -10.70
N LEU A 241 3.57 6.08 -11.81
CA LEU A 241 4.46 4.94 -12.11
C LEU A 241 5.92 5.39 -12.26
N GLU A 242 6.17 6.55 -12.87
CA GLU A 242 7.51 7.14 -12.94
C GLU A 242 8.03 7.49 -11.54
N THR A 243 7.19 8.10 -10.70
CA THR A 243 7.53 8.41 -9.30
C THR A 243 7.84 7.14 -8.51
N LEU A 244 7.05 6.07 -8.70
CA LEU A 244 7.29 4.75 -8.11
C LEU A 244 8.67 4.21 -8.51
N SER A 245 9.01 4.26 -9.80
CA SER A 245 10.31 3.81 -10.30
C SER A 245 11.47 4.58 -9.65
N LYS A 246 11.37 5.92 -9.60
CA LYS A 246 12.38 6.79 -8.96
C LYS A 246 12.52 6.51 -7.46
N ALA A 247 11.41 6.31 -6.76
CA ALA A 247 11.41 6.02 -5.33
C ALA A 247 12.10 4.68 -5.00
N LEU A 248 12.00 3.70 -5.89
CA LEU A 248 12.63 2.39 -5.73
C LEU A 248 14.11 2.38 -6.14
N SER A 249 14.49 3.10 -7.20
CA SER A 249 15.89 3.18 -7.66
C SER A 249 16.79 4.01 -6.75
N GLY A 250 16.23 4.78 -5.83
CA GLY A 250 16.98 5.69 -4.97
C GLY A 250 17.49 6.94 -5.69
N GLU A 251 17.09 7.15 -6.95
CA GLU A 251 17.45 8.34 -7.71
C GLU A 251 16.79 9.58 -7.12
N SER A 252 17.62 10.58 -6.81
CA SER A 252 17.16 11.87 -6.32
C SER A 252 16.45 12.60 -7.46
N GLY A 253 15.15 12.73 -7.37
CA GLY A 253 14.44 13.73 -8.15
C GLY A 253 14.87 15.11 -7.65
N ASP A 254 15.90 15.65 -8.27
CA ASP A 254 16.26 17.06 -8.14
C ASP A 254 15.16 17.85 -8.85
N SER A 255 14.12 18.20 -8.10
CA SER A 255 13.09 19.14 -8.57
C SER A 255 13.45 20.50 -8.03
N ARG A 256 14.14 21.27 -8.89
CA ARG A 256 14.25 22.71 -8.75
C ARG A 256 12.88 23.40 -8.83
#